data_439bf7c23355093c4b16d5f6a7a54e2b
#
_entry.id   439bf7c23355093c4b16d5f6a7a54e2b
#
_cell.length_a   1.000
_cell.length_b   1.000
_cell.length_c   1.000
_cell.angle_alpha   90.00
_cell.angle_beta   90.00
_cell.angle_gamma   90.00
#
_symmetry.space_group_name_H-M   'P 1'
#
loop_
_entity.id
_entity.type
_entity.pdbx_description
1 polymer ?
#
loop_
_entity_poly.entity_id
_entity_poly.type
_entity_poly.pdbx_seq_one_letter_code
_entity_poly.pdbx_strand_id
1 'polypeptide(L)'
;MKPIIFLLICAMSVGSVYAQVKPDYVPCAELNIHLDGEPLSSKNKEKLEQMSAYMSEFYSSLGLDECLDVRLVIFKSKEEGYEYMRGIYPDKKAYQTTASDEYFKTGYGGVYMPASKTAVILGLEQGMERGLSVIFHEISHHYTRLLFGKRTPPVWFNEGLAEHFENMRFSKKKGWISDVSDFDRGKLKTMNMIGELEVEDLFDMTHKQFIQKLRNEGNMFYAFSHVAVVVLMDNLERDSFKELISRLVSRKTDEKVSEIVGEV
;
A
#
# COMPACT_ATOMS: atom_id res chain seq x y z
N MET A 1 13.01 26.63 0.46
CA MET A 1 12.59 25.25 0.14
C MET A 1 12.94 24.40 1.36
N LYS A 2 11.94 23.75 1.95
CA LYS A 2 12.16 22.89 3.11
C LYS A 2 12.94 21.63 2.68
N PRO A 3 13.78 21.05 3.53
CA PRO A 3 14.69 19.94 3.17
C PRO A 3 13.98 18.71 2.59
N ILE A 4 12.75 18.41 2.99
CA ILE A 4 11.98 17.27 2.50
C ILE A 4 11.61 17.40 1.01
N ILE A 5 11.28 18.61 0.52
CA ILE A 5 10.99 18.85 -0.90
C ILE A 5 12.25 18.64 -1.74
N PHE A 6 13.40 19.07 -1.24
CA PHE A 6 14.68 18.87 -1.91
C PHE A 6 15.05 17.37 -1.96
N LEU A 7 14.81 16.62 -0.88
CA LEU A 7 15.01 15.17 -0.83
C LEU A 7 14.10 14.41 -1.81
N LEU A 8 12.82 14.77 -1.92
CA LEU A 8 11.88 14.19 -2.89
C LEU A 8 12.35 14.40 -4.35
N ILE A 9 12.92 15.56 -4.66
CA ILE A 9 13.45 15.87 -5.99
C ILE A 9 14.76 15.14 -6.27
N CYS A 10 15.64 15.01 -5.29
CA CYS A 10 16.94 14.31 -5.43
C CYS A 10 16.79 12.78 -5.49
N ALA A 11 15.83 12.19 -4.79
CA ALA A 11 15.61 10.74 -4.77
C ALA A 11 15.13 10.15 -6.11
N MET A 12 14.71 10.99 -7.06
CA MET A 12 14.38 10.54 -8.42
C MET A 12 15.60 10.00 -9.21
N SER A 13 16.81 10.11 -8.68
CA SER A 13 18.05 9.70 -9.34
C SER A 13 18.72 8.46 -8.73
N VAL A 14 18.21 7.93 -7.62
CA VAL A 14 18.85 6.81 -6.91
C VAL A 14 17.95 5.58 -7.00
N GLY A 15 18.47 4.51 -7.58
CA GLY A 15 17.83 3.19 -7.54
C GLY A 15 17.85 2.65 -6.12
N SER A 16 16.68 2.50 -5.53
CA SER A 16 16.51 2.05 -4.17
C SER A 16 16.96 0.59 -4.01
N VAL A 17 17.89 0.34 -3.13
CA VAL A 17 18.31 -0.99 -2.72
C VAL A 17 18.04 -1.13 -1.24
N TYR A 18 16.80 -1.45 -0.90
CA TYR A 18 16.51 -1.95 0.44
C TYR A 18 17.07 -3.37 0.56
N ALA A 19 18.38 -3.44 0.82
CA ALA A 19 19.08 -4.69 0.95
C ALA A 19 19.17 -5.08 2.43
N GLN A 20 18.61 -6.25 2.70
CA GLN A 20 18.94 -7.10 3.85
C GLN A 20 18.57 -6.57 5.24
N VAL A 21 17.33 -6.78 5.60
CA VAL A 21 17.00 -7.03 6.99
C VAL A 21 17.62 -8.39 7.36
N LYS A 22 18.67 -8.40 8.17
CA LYS A 22 19.18 -9.62 8.80
C LYS A 22 18.42 -9.83 10.09
N PRO A 23 17.90 -11.01 10.32
CA PRO A 23 16.96 -11.23 11.41
C PRO A 23 17.65 -11.72 12.68
N ASP A 24 17.36 -11.05 13.79
CA ASP A 24 17.05 -11.72 15.05
C ASP A 24 15.52 -11.97 15.15
N TYR A 25 14.85 -12.03 14.00
CA TYR A 25 13.41 -12.17 13.88
C TYR A 25 13.01 -13.65 13.96
N VAL A 26 12.14 -13.98 14.89
CA VAL A 26 11.42 -15.25 14.91
C VAL A 26 10.19 -15.06 14.02
N PRO A 27 10.15 -15.66 12.82
CA PRO A 27 8.97 -15.54 11.96
C PRO A 27 7.75 -16.01 12.73
N CYS A 28 6.61 -15.36 12.52
CA CYS A 28 5.34 -15.94 12.91
C CYS A 28 5.28 -17.36 12.38
N ALA A 29 5.12 -18.32 13.26
CA ALA A 29 5.21 -19.75 12.93
C ALA A 29 4.12 -20.20 11.94
N GLU A 30 3.06 -19.40 11.78
CA GLU A 30 1.95 -19.72 10.86
C GLU A 30 1.41 -18.44 10.21
N LEU A 31 1.54 -18.38 8.88
CA LEU A 31 0.83 -17.41 8.06
C LEU A 31 -0.56 -17.97 7.75
N ASN A 32 -1.58 -17.47 8.44
CA ASN A 32 -2.96 -17.92 8.23
C ASN A 32 -3.60 -17.16 7.06
N ILE A 33 -3.38 -17.64 5.84
CA ILE A 33 -4.01 -17.12 4.63
C ILE A 33 -5.14 -18.07 4.22
N HIS A 34 -6.37 -17.62 4.33
CA HIS A 34 -7.54 -18.37 3.89
C HIS A 34 -7.90 -17.98 2.46
N LEU A 35 -7.81 -18.91 1.52
CA LEU A 35 -8.10 -18.69 0.10
C LEU A 35 -9.52 -19.15 -0.23
N ASP A 36 -10.32 -18.24 -0.77
CA ASP A 36 -11.65 -18.52 -1.30
C ASP A 36 -11.76 -18.03 -2.76
N GLY A 37 -12.60 -18.67 -3.56
CA GLY A 37 -12.82 -18.31 -4.96
C GLY A 37 -11.83 -18.97 -5.93
N GLU A 38 -11.22 -18.20 -6.84
CA GLU A 38 -10.29 -18.73 -7.85
C GLU A 38 -9.01 -19.32 -7.21
N PRO A 39 -8.67 -20.58 -7.51
CA PRO A 39 -7.53 -21.23 -6.91
C PRO A 39 -6.21 -20.69 -7.48
N LEU A 40 -5.26 -20.43 -6.60
CA LEU A 40 -3.89 -20.14 -7.00
C LEU A 40 -3.13 -21.42 -7.36
N SER A 41 -2.33 -21.35 -8.44
CA SER A 41 -1.36 -22.41 -8.74
C SER A 41 -0.32 -22.55 -7.62
N SER A 42 0.32 -23.72 -7.52
CA SER A 42 1.37 -23.97 -6.51
C SER A 42 2.48 -22.91 -6.57
N LYS A 43 2.90 -22.50 -7.78
CA LYS A 43 3.90 -21.43 -7.98
C LYS A 43 3.44 -20.08 -7.43
N ASN A 44 2.15 -19.75 -7.60
CA ASN A 44 1.62 -18.46 -7.13
C ASN A 44 1.38 -18.49 -5.61
N LYS A 45 1.01 -19.65 -5.03
CA LYS A 45 0.96 -19.84 -3.58
C LYS A 45 2.35 -19.64 -2.96
N GLU A 46 3.38 -20.26 -3.54
CA GLU A 46 4.76 -20.08 -3.08
C GLU A 46 5.20 -18.61 -3.12
N LYS A 47 4.90 -17.89 -4.21
CA LYS A 47 5.18 -16.44 -4.30
C LYS A 47 4.43 -15.64 -3.22
N LEU A 48 3.16 -15.98 -2.97
CA LEU A 48 2.35 -15.33 -1.94
C LEU A 48 2.94 -15.57 -0.55
N GLU A 49 3.32 -16.79 -0.23
CA GLU A 49 3.95 -17.17 1.03
C GLU A 49 5.28 -16.44 1.23
N GLN A 50 6.15 -16.40 0.21
CA GLN A 50 7.43 -15.68 0.25
C GLN A 50 7.25 -14.18 0.48
N MET A 51 6.29 -13.55 -0.21
CA MET A 51 6.00 -12.12 -0.03
C MET A 51 5.39 -11.87 1.35
N SER A 52 4.45 -12.69 1.79
CA SER A 52 3.82 -12.55 3.10
C SER A 52 4.85 -12.68 4.23
N ALA A 53 5.81 -13.60 4.10
CA ALA A 53 6.92 -13.73 5.04
C ALA A 53 7.80 -12.46 5.06
N TYR A 54 8.12 -11.91 3.88
CA TYR A 54 8.87 -10.67 3.76
C TYR A 54 8.13 -9.47 4.39
N MET A 55 6.82 -9.35 4.12
CA MET A 55 5.99 -8.30 4.73
C MET A 55 5.91 -8.45 6.24
N SER A 56 5.76 -9.69 6.74
CA SER A 56 5.76 -9.98 8.17
C SER A 56 7.06 -9.52 8.84
N GLU A 57 8.20 -9.83 8.25
CA GLU A 57 9.51 -9.37 8.72
C GLU A 57 9.62 -7.84 8.72
N PHE A 58 9.18 -7.20 7.63
CA PHE A 58 9.16 -5.75 7.52
C PHE A 58 8.33 -5.10 8.64
N TYR A 59 7.07 -5.50 8.80
CA TYR A 59 6.17 -4.91 9.80
C TYR A 59 6.60 -5.24 11.24
N SER A 60 7.18 -6.41 11.49
CA SER A 60 7.76 -6.72 12.80
C SER A 60 8.95 -5.83 13.12
N SER A 61 9.73 -5.45 12.13
CA SER A 61 10.80 -4.46 12.32
C SER A 61 10.30 -3.08 12.75
N LEU A 62 9.05 -2.78 12.45
CA LEU A 62 8.36 -1.56 12.88
C LEU A 62 7.67 -1.71 14.26
N GLY A 63 7.73 -2.89 14.87
CA GLY A 63 7.18 -3.17 16.18
C GLY A 63 5.83 -3.89 16.18
N LEU A 64 5.44 -4.51 15.05
CA LEU A 64 4.26 -5.37 15.00
C LEU A 64 4.62 -6.79 15.43
N ASP A 65 4.00 -7.28 16.50
CA ASP A 65 4.19 -8.64 17.01
C ASP A 65 3.06 -9.61 16.62
N GLU A 66 2.08 -9.12 15.84
CA GLU A 66 0.93 -9.92 15.42
C GLU A 66 1.20 -10.68 14.11
N CYS A 67 0.70 -11.92 14.06
CA CYS A 67 0.79 -12.75 12.86
C CYS A 67 -0.27 -12.40 11.82
N LEU A 68 0.04 -12.63 10.55
CA LEU A 68 -0.91 -12.50 9.46
C LEU A 68 -2.05 -13.51 9.62
N ASP A 69 -3.26 -12.99 9.75
CA ASP A 69 -4.51 -13.77 9.74
C ASP A 69 -5.49 -13.01 8.84
N VAL A 70 -5.46 -13.32 7.55
CA VAL A 70 -6.24 -12.64 6.53
C VAL A 70 -6.94 -13.62 5.61
N ARG A 71 -8.21 -13.36 5.35
CA ARG A 71 -8.99 -14.07 4.34
C ARG A 71 -8.80 -13.40 2.99
N LEU A 72 -8.42 -14.18 1.96
CA LEU A 72 -8.39 -13.72 0.58
C LEU A 72 -9.57 -14.30 -0.19
N VAL A 73 -10.33 -13.41 -0.83
CA VAL A 73 -11.39 -13.79 -1.75
C VAL A 73 -11.00 -13.29 -3.13
N ILE A 74 -10.85 -14.20 -4.09
CA ILE A 74 -10.30 -13.89 -5.40
C ILE A 74 -11.36 -14.22 -6.46
N PHE A 75 -11.75 -13.23 -7.24
CA PHE A 75 -12.70 -13.40 -8.35
C PHE A 75 -11.98 -13.43 -9.68
N LYS A 76 -12.49 -14.24 -10.59
CA LYS A 76 -11.98 -14.35 -11.95
C LYS A 76 -12.27 -13.11 -12.76
N SER A 77 -13.46 -12.54 -12.58
CA SER A 77 -13.91 -11.34 -13.30
C SER A 77 -14.30 -10.22 -12.35
N LYS A 78 -14.18 -8.99 -12.82
CA LYS A 78 -14.65 -7.81 -12.07
C LYS A 78 -16.16 -7.83 -11.83
N GLU A 79 -16.93 -8.37 -12.77
CA GLU A 79 -18.39 -8.52 -12.61
C GLU A 79 -18.71 -9.33 -11.36
N GLU A 80 -18.10 -10.50 -11.19
CA GLU A 80 -18.30 -11.37 -10.02
C GLU A 80 -17.85 -10.66 -8.73
N GLY A 81 -16.68 -10.02 -8.75
CA GLY A 81 -16.15 -9.29 -7.61
C GLY A 81 -17.07 -8.11 -7.20
N TYR A 82 -17.55 -7.34 -8.15
CA TYR A 82 -18.48 -6.23 -7.88
C TYR A 82 -19.87 -6.73 -7.43
N GLU A 83 -20.35 -7.85 -7.96
CA GLU A 83 -21.60 -8.48 -7.50
C GLU A 83 -21.48 -8.91 -6.04
N TYR A 84 -20.38 -9.55 -5.67
CA TYR A 84 -20.07 -9.89 -4.29
C TYR A 84 -20.04 -8.64 -3.39
N MET A 85 -19.34 -7.58 -3.81
CA MET A 85 -19.27 -6.33 -3.04
C MET A 85 -20.63 -5.61 -2.94
N ARG A 86 -21.48 -5.68 -3.97
CA ARG A 86 -22.87 -5.18 -3.90
C ARG A 86 -23.69 -5.93 -2.86
N GLY A 87 -23.49 -7.24 -2.74
CA GLY A 87 -24.13 -8.05 -1.70
C GLY A 87 -23.75 -7.61 -0.28
N ILE A 88 -22.50 -7.20 -0.07
CA ILE A 88 -22.01 -6.74 1.24
C ILE A 88 -22.38 -5.27 1.49
N TYR A 89 -22.31 -4.41 0.47
CA TYR A 89 -22.51 -2.97 0.55
C TYR A 89 -23.51 -2.48 -0.49
N PRO A 90 -24.82 -2.81 -0.34
CA PRO A 90 -25.83 -2.52 -1.34
C PRO A 90 -26.02 -1.03 -1.63
N ASP A 91 -25.75 -0.16 -0.66
CA ASP A 91 -25.92 1.30 -0.79
C ASP A 91 -24.67 2.03 -1.29
N LYS A 92 -23.55 1.33 -1.49
CA LYS A 92 -22.29 1.97 -1.85
C LYS A 92 -22.20 2.19 -3.37
N LYS A 93 -22.38 3.43 -3.81
CA LYS A 93 -22.36 3.83 -5.23
C LYS A 93 -21.19 3.27 -6.02
N ALA A 94 -20.01 3.13 -5.39
CA ALA A 94 -18.82 2.59 -6.03
C ALA A 94 -19.01 1.17 -6.60
N TYR A 95 -19.89 0.37 -6.00
CA TYR A 95 -20.15 -1.00 -6.44
C TYR A 95 -21.43 -1.13 -7.29
N GLN A 96 -22.15 -0.01 -7.54
CA GLN A 96 -23.33 0.01 -8.41
C GLN A 96 -22.98 0.25 -9.89
N THR A 97 -21.70 0.43 -10.20
CA THR A 97 -21.22 0.61 -11.58
C THR A 97 -21.33 -0.69 -12.38
N THR A 98 -21.54 -0.56 -13.67
CA THR A 98 -21.64 -1.67 -14.62
C THR A 98 -20.41 -1.75 -15.52
N ALA A 99 -20.24 -2.84 -16.24
CA ALA A 99 -19.10 -3.03 -17.17
C ALA A 99 -19.01 -1.95 -18.29
N SER A 100 -20.09 -1.21 -18.53
CA SER A 100 -20.12 -0.08 -19.47
C SER A 100 -19.50 1.20 -18.90
N ASP A 101 -19.41 1.32 -17.57
CA ASP A 101 -18.87 2.50 -16.91
C ASP A 101 -17.34 2.54 -16.97
N GLU A 102 -16.80 3.70 -17.30
CA GLU A 102 -15.35 3.90 -17.31
C GLU A 102 -14.74 3.69 -15.91
N TYR A 103 -15.47 4.03 -14.87
CA TYR A 103 -15.09 3.79 -13.49
C TYR A 103 -14.96 2.29 -13.17
N PHE A 104 -15.80 1.43 -13.75
CA PHE A 104 -15.67 -0.02 -13.64
C PHE A 104 -14.37 -0.51 -14.29
N LYS A 105 -14.00 0.04 -15.45
CA LYS A 105 -12.79 -0.35 -16.18
C LYS A 105 -11.51 0.11 -15.47
N THR A 106 -11.53 1.29 -14.86
CA THR A 106 -10.40 1.94 -14.19
C THR A 106 -10.42 1.81 -12.67
N GLY A 107 -11.51 1.27 -12.11
CA GLY A 107 -11.73 1.15 -10.67
C GLY A 107 -10.83 0.11 -9.98
N TYR A 108 -11.02 0.01 -8.68
CA TYR A 108 -10.20 -0.79 -7.78
C TYR A 108 -9.93 -2.22 -8.28
N GLY A 109 -8.67 -2.66 -8.17
CA GLY A 109 -8.29 -4.05 -8.39
C GLY A 109 -8.63 -4.94 -7.21
N GLY A 110 -8.63 -4.36 -6.00
CA GLY A 110 -8.94 -5.03 -4.75
C GLY A 110 -9.58 -4.10 -3.72
N VAL A 111 -9.97 -4.66 -2.59
CA VAL A 111 -10.51 -3.94 -1.43
C VAL A 111 -10.17 -4.71 -0.16
N TYR A 112 -9.49 -4.09 0.80
CA TYR A 112 -9.35 -4.64 2.13
C TYR A 112 -10.51 -4.20 3.04
N MET A 113 -11.15 -5.17 3.70
CA MET A 113 -12.24 -4.97 4.66
C MET A 113 -11.75 -5.23 6.10
N PRO A 114 -11.41 -4.18 6.87
CA PRO A 114 -10.79 -4.35 8.20
C PRO A 114 -11.66 -5.12 9.20
N ALA A 115 -12.98 -4.93 9.16
CA ALA A 115 -13.91 -5.54 10.13
C ALA A 115 -13.94 -7.08 10.04
N SER A 116 -13.77 -7.63 8.83
CA SER A 116 -13.75 -9.07 8.58
C SER A 116 -12.35 -9.61 8.29
N LYS A 117 -11.31 -8.78 8.38
CA LYS A 117 -9.93 -9.10 7.98
C LYS A 117 -9.87 -9.75 6.58
N THR A 118 -10.65 -9.24 5.64
CA THR A 118 -10.79 -9.84 4.31
C THR A 118 -10.23 -8.92 3.24
N ALA A 119 -9.32 -9.44 2.42
CA ALA A 119 -8.89 -8.83 1.19
C ALA A 119 -9.66 -9.46 0.01
N VAL A 120 -10.37 -8.64 -0.74
CA VAL A 120 -11.15 -9.04 -1.90
C VAL A 120 -10.43 -8.59 -3.16
N ILE A 121 -10.08 -9.52 -4.03
CA ILE A 121 -9.51 -9.24 -5.35
C ILE A 121 -10.64 -9.30 -6.36
N LEU A 122 -10.94 -8.15 -6.95
CA LEU A 122 -12.18 -7.94 -7.72
C LEU A 122 -12.18 -8.59 -9.10
N GLY A 123 -11.02 -8.95 -9.64
CA GLY A 123 -10.92 -9.67 -10.90
C GLY A 123 -9.48 -9.91 -11.36
N LEU A 124 -9.30 -10.92 -12.19
CA LEU A 124 -8.02 -11.36 -12.72
C LEU A 124 -7.88 -11.14 -14.23
N GLU A 125 -8.70 -10.27 -14.84
CA GLU A 125 -8.70 -10.04 -16.30
C GLU A 125 -7.35 -9.56 -16.83
N GLN A 126 -6.57 -8.87 -15.99
CA GLN A 126 -5.21 -8.42 -16.33
C GLN A 126 -4.13 -9.50 -16.11
N GLY A 127 -4.57 -10.71 -15.77
CA GLY A 127 -3.72 -11.85 -15.50
C GLY A 127 -3.26 -11.98 -14.06
N MET A 128 -2.77 -13.19 -13.74
CA MET A 128 -2.42 -13.57 -12.37
C MET A 128 -1.24 -12.78 -11.79
N GLU A 129 -0.29 -12.31 -12.59
CA GLU A 129 0.82 -11.50 -12.07
C GLU A 129 0.31 -10.18 -11.52
N ARG A 130 -0.59 -9.51 -12.23
CA ARG A 130 -1.26 -8.31 -11.74
C ARG A 130 -2.13 -8.62 -10.52
N GLY A 131 -2.83 -9.75 -10.53
CA GLY A 131 -3.61 -10.22 -9.39
C GLY A 131 -2.77 -10.39 -8.12
N LEU A 132 -1.58 -10.98 -8.21
CA LEU A 132 -0.64 -11.09 -7.08
C LEU A 132 -0.19 -9.72 -6.56
N SER A 133 0.12 -8.78 -7.46
CA SER A 133 0.48 -7.41 -7.05
C SER A 133 -0.65 -6.77 -6.25
N VAL A 134 -1.90 -6.91 -6.69
CA VAL A 134 -3.09 -6.42 -5.96
C VAL A 134 -3.26 -7.14 -4.62
N ILE A 135 -3.03 -8.45 -4.57
CA ILE A 135 -3.06 -9.20 -3.29
C ILE A 135 -2.04 -8.61 -2.30
N PHE A 136 -0.83 -8.31 -2.73
CA PHE A 136 0.19 -7.72 -1.86
C PHE A 136 -0.20 -6.33 -1.37
N HIS A 137 -0.82 -5.52 -2.22
CA HIS A 137 -1.42 -4.23 -1.86
C HIS A 137 -2.44 -4.39 -0.73
N GLU A 138 -3.41 -5.27 -0.90
CA GLU A 138 -4.49 -5.46 0.08
C GLU A 138 -4.00 -6.12 1.39
N ILE A 139 -3.02 -7.01 1.33
CA ILE A 139 -2.36 -7.57 2.53
C ILE A 139 -1.60 -6.48 3.28
N SER A 140 -0.95 -5.54 2.60
CA SER A 140 -0.29 -4.39 3.23
C SER A 140 -1.27 -3.57 4.07
N HIS A 141 -2.48 -3.34 3.59
CA HIS A 141 -3.52 -2.67 4.38
C HIS A 141 -3.87 -3.45 5.66
N HIS A 142 -3.88 -4.78 5.59
CA HIS A 142 -4.10 -5.61 6.79
C HIS A 142 -3.00 -5.40 7.83
N TYR A 143 -1.73 -5.51 7.45
CA TYR A 143 -0.60 -5.26 8.35
C TYR A 143 -0.59 -3.84 8.91
N THR A 144 -0.80 -2.84 8.05
CA THR A 144 -0.88 -1.44 8.49
C THR A 144 -2.03 -1.26 9.50
N ARG A 145 -3.16 -1.92 9.29
CA ARG A 145 -4.27 -1.90 10.23
C ARG A 145 -3.91 -2.52 11.59
N LEU A 146 -3.19 -3.64 11.59
CA LEU A 146 -2.69 -4.27 12.83
C LEU A 146 -1.71 -3.33 13.54
N LEU A 147 -0.75 -2.75 12.83
CA LEU A 147 0.24 -1.83 13.38
C LEU A 147 -0.39 -0.59 14.03
N PHE A 148 -1.44 -0.02 13.44
CA PHE A 148 -2.15 1.14 13.98
C PHE A 148 -3.26 0.77 14.97
N GLY A 149 -3.65 -0.49 15.08
CA GLY A 149 -4.67 -0.99 16.00
C GLY A 149 -6.03 -0.32 15.78
N LYS A 150 -6.54 0.40 16.80
CA LYS A 150 -7.83 1.11 16.73
C LYS A 150 -7.74 2.46 16.02
N ARG A 151 -6.55 2.96 15.73
CA ARG A 151 -6.35 4.25 15.08
C ARG A 151 -6.40 4.13 13.58
N THR A 152 -6.75 5.21 12.91
CA THR A 152 -6.69 5.27 11.45
C THR A 152 -5.29 5.70 11.02
N PRO A 153 -4.59 4.91 10.20
CA PRO A 153 -3.30 5.32 9.66
C PRO A 153 -3.47 6.57 8.77
N PRO A 154 -2.44 7.42 8.67
CA PRO A 154 -2.41 8.47 7.64
C PRO A 154 -2.61 7.83 6.26
N VAL A 155 -3.47 8.43 5.42
CA VAL A 155 -3.84 7.82 4.14
C VAL A 155 -2.64 7.66 3.21
N TRP A 156 -1.76 8.66 3.13
CA TRP A 156 -0.54 8.58 2.33
C TRP A 156 0.39 7.44 2.76
N PHE A 157 0.49 7.18 4.07
CA PHE A 157 1.32 6.11 4.60
C PHE A 157 0.72 4.73 4.30
N ASN A 158 -0.59 4.60 4.49
CA ASN A 158 -1.33 3.38 4.21
C ASN A 158 -1.26 2.99 2.73
N GLU A 159 -1.54 3.95 1.84
CA GLU A 159 -1.49 3.73 0.39
C GLU A 159 -0.05 3.62 -0.12
N GLY A 160 0.87 4.41 0.45
CA GLY A 160 2.27 4.38 0.05
C GLY A 160 2.97 3.06 0.35
N LEU A 161 2.71 2.44 1.51
CA LEU A 161 3.20 1.08 1.81
C LEU A 161 2.53 0.04 0.92
N ALA A 162 1.23 0.17 0.66
CA ALA A 162 0.52 -0.74 -0.21
C ALA A 162 1.08 -0.70 -1.65
N GLU A 163 1.30 0.49 -2.21
CA GLU A 163 1.97 0.68 -3.50
C GLU A 163 3.42 0.15 -3.50
N HIS A 164 4.15 0.33 -2.40
CA HIS A 164 5.49 -0.21 -2.27
C HIS A 164 5.50 -1.73 -2.45
N PHE A 165 4.64 -2.47 -1.73
CA PHE A 165 4.55 -3.92 -1.84
C PHE A 165 3.94 -4.37 -3.18
N GLU A 166 2.98 -3.65 -3.74
CA GLU A 166 2.40 -3.91 -5.06
C GLU A 166 3.46 -3.89 -6.17
N ASN A 167 4.45 -2.98 -6.06
CA ASN A 167 5.51 -2.79 -7.02
C ASN A 167 6.75 -3.65 -6.76
N MET A 168 6.76 -4.50 -5.73
CA MET A 168 7.89 -5.36 -5.43
C MET A 168 8.06 -6.48 -6.44
N ARG A 169 9.33 -6.75 -6.77
CA ARG A 169 9.75 -7.83 -7.66
C ARG A 169 10.85 -8.66 -7.01
N PHE A 170 10.77 -9.98 -7.19
CA PHE A 170 11.81 -10.87 -6.70
C PHE A 170 12.95 -10.97 -7.71
N SER A 171 14.17 -10.67 -7.27
CA SER A 171 15.41 -10.85 -8.00
C SER A 171 16.22 -11.96 -7.36
N LYS A 172 16.67 -12.96 -8.14
CA LYS A 172 17.53 -14.05 -7.63
C LYS A 172 18.82 -13.54 -6.99
N LYS A 173 19.33 -12.38 -7.43
CA LYS A 173 20.59 -11.81 -6.94
C LYS A 173 20.40 -10.88 -5.73
N LYS A 174 19.28 -10.15 -5.68
CA LYS A 174 19.07 -9.07 -4.70
C LYS A 174 17.91 -9.37 -3.72
N GLY A 175 17.19 -10.49 -3.86
CA GLY A 175 15.96 -10.74 -3.11
C GLY A 175 14.80 -9.86 -3.59
N TRP A 176 13.94 -9.46 -2.67
CA TRP A 176 12.86 -8.53 -2.96
C TRP A 176 13.38 -7.12 -3.17
N ILE A 177 12.98 -6.49 -4.25
CA ILE A 177 13.34 -5.12 -4.62
C ILE A 177 12.07 -4.35 -4.99
N SER A 178 11.98 -3.12 -4.51
CA SER A 178 10.96 -2.15 -4.94
C SER A 178 11.68 -0.96 -5.58
N ASP A 179 11.18 -0.55 -6.72
CA ASP A 179 11.61 0.67 -7.39
C ASP A 179 10.40 1.56 -7.62
N VAL A 180 10.57 2.85 -7.44
CA VAL A 180 9.56 3.82 -7.92
C VAL A 180 9.47 3.69 -9.43
N SER A 181 8.30 3.35 -9.94
CA SER A 181 8.09 3.10 -11.36
C SER A 181 8.36 4.36 -12.20
N ASP A 182 8.74 4.18 -13.47
CA ASP A 182 8.88 5.31 -14.40
C ASP A 182 7.56 6.07 -14.57
N PHE A 183 6.44 5.38 -14.41
CA PHE A 183 5.10 5.96 -14.44
C PHE A 183 4.87 6.90 -13.26
N ASP A 184 5.26 6.50 -12.05
CA ASP A 184 5.15 7.33 -10.85
C ASP A 184 6.09 8.54 -10.94
N ARG A 185 7.32 8.32 -11.41
CA ARG A 185 8.29 9.41 -11.66
C ARG A 185 7.76 10.42 -12.68
N GLY A 186 7.13 9.94 -13.75
CA GLY A 186 6.51 10.77 -14.77
C GLY A 186 5.36 11.61 -14.23
N LYS A 187 4.49 11.01 -13.42
CA LYS A 187 3.38 11.72 -12.75
C LYS A 187 3.87 12.81 -11.82
N LEU A 188 4.85 12.50 -10.96
CA LEU A 188 5.44 13.47 -10.04
C LEU A 188 6.11 14.63 -10.78
N LYS A 189 6.80 14.35 -11.88
CA LYS A 189 7.38 15.40 -12.71
C LYS A 189 6.31 16.34 -13.27
N THR A 190 5.19 15.79 -13.72
CA THR A 190 4.04 16.56 -14.21
C THR A 190 3.44 17.42 -13.10
N MET A 191 3.24 16.85 -11.89
CA MET A 191 2.72 17.61 -10.73
C MET A 191 3.64 18.77 -10.33
N ASN A 192 4.94 18.53 -10.29
CA ASN A 192 5.91 19.59 -9.95
C ASN A 192 5.92 20.72 -10.99
N MET A 193 5.66 20.42 -12.26
CA MET A 193 5.54 21.42 -13.32
C MET A 193 4.27 22.26 -13.20
N ILE A 194 3.20 21.72 -12.60
CA ILE A 194 1.90 22.40 -12.47
C ILE A 194 1.86 23.24 -11.18
N GLY A 195 2.76 23.00 -10.23
CA GLY A 195 2.83 23.76 -8.97
C GLY A 195 1.64 23.54 -8.03
N GLU A 196 0.94 22.42 -8.18
CA GLU A 196 -0.37 22.19 -7.56
C GLU A 196 -0.35 21.51 -6.19
N LEU A 197 0.81 21.09 -5.67
CA LEU A 197 0.84 20.34 -4.41
C LEU A 197 1.93 20.81 -3.45
N GLU A 198 1.48 21.24 -2.28
CA GLU A 198 2.36 21.35 -1.12
C GLU A 198 2.45 19.94 -0.48
N VAL A 199 3.67 19.48 -0.19
CA VAL A 199 3.91 18.13 0.38
C VAL A 199 3.20 17.97 1.72
N GLU A 200 3.15 19.04 2.49
CA GLU A 200 2.46 19.10 3.77
C GLU A 200 0.96 18.77 3.64
N ASP A 201 0.33 19.25 2.56
CA ASP A 201 -1.09 18.97 2.30
C ASP A 201 -1.37 17.49 2.10
N LEU A 202 -0.43 16.73 1.51
CA LEU A 202 -0.59 15.30 1.39
C LEU A 202 -0.51 14.61 2.75
N PHE A 203 0.46 14.97 3.58
CA PHE A 203 0.67 14.33 4.88
C PHE A 203 -0.53 14.52 5.81
N ASP A 204 -1.18 15.67 5.76
CA ASP A 204 -2.35 15.99 6.58
C ASP A 204 -3.69 15.64 5.91
N MET A 205 -3.66 15.10 4.70
CA MET A 205 -4.87 14.77 3.94
C MET A 205 -5.70 13.69 4.64
N THR A 206 -6.99 13.96 4.79
CA THR A 206 -7.94 12.95 5.26
C THR A 206 -8.27 11.94 4.17
N HIS A 207 -8.71 10.74 4.55
CA HIS A 207 -9.17 9.73 3.58
C HIS A 207 -10.26 10.25 2.63
N LYS A 208 -11.19 11.08 3.14
CA LYS A 208 -12.25 11.68 2.31
C LYS A 208 -11.68 12.62 1.25
N GLN A 209 -10.72 13.48 1.62
CA GLN A 209 -10.04 14.38 0.68
C GLN A 209 -9.23 13.60 -0.35
N PHE A 210 -8.52 12.56 0.08
CA PHE A 210 -7.75 11.68 -0.80
C PHE A 210 -8.65 11.03 -1.87
N ILE A 211 -9.77 10.42 -1.47
CA ILE A 211 -10.72 9.82 -2.42
C ILE A 211 -11.34 10.87 -3.36
N GLN A 212 -11.62 12.08 -2.87
CA GLN A 212 -12.12 13.16 -3.72
C GLN A 212 -11.09 13.59 -4.77
N LYS A 213 -9.84 13.71 -4.37
CA LYS A 213 -8.73 14.03 -5.26
C LYS A 213 -8.48 12.92 -6.28
N LEU A 214 -8.53 11.64 -5.88
CA LEU A 214 -8.41 10.51 -6.81
C LEU A 214 -9.42 10.57 -7.95
N ARG A 215 -10.66 11.00 -7.67
CA ARG A 215 -11.72 11.11 -8.68
C ARG A 215 -11.45 12.23 -9.69
N ASN A 216 -10.79 13.30 -9.26
CA ASN A 216 -10.55 14.49 -10.07
C ASN A 216 -9.21 14.42 -10.82
N GLU A 217 -8.20 13.87 -10.19
CA GLU A 217 -6.79 13.98 -10.59
C GLU A 217 -6.14 12.60 -10.89
N GLY A 218 -6.95 11.52 -10.79
CA GLY A 218 -6.50 10.16 -11.07
C GLY A 218 -5.49 9.63 -10.03
N ASN A 219 -4.68 8.64 -10.44
CA ASN A 219 -3.78 7.89 -9.54
C ASN A 219 -2.54 8.68 -9.08
N MET A 220 -2.47 9.99 -9.23
CA MET A 220 -1.30 10.79 -8.85
C MET A 220 -1.00 10.71 -7.36
N PHE A 221 -2.05 10.66 -6.53
CA PHE A 221 -1.88 10.59 -5.08
C PHE A 221 -1.34 9.24 -4.59
N TYR A 222 -1.63 8.14 -5.29
CA TYR A 222 -0.98 6.85 -5.05
C TYR A 222 0.51 6.93 -5.36
N ALA A 223 0.87 7.45 -6.54
CA ALA A 223 2.27 7.63 -6.94
C ALA A 223 3.03 8.50 -5.94
N PHE A 224 2.41 9.60 -5.47
CA PHE A 224 3.02 10.47 -4.47
C PHE A 224 3.19 9.77 -3.12
N SER A 225 2.18 9.05 -2.65
CA SER A 225 2.23 8.27 -1.41
C SER A 225 3.35 7.22 -1.45
N HIS A 226 3.48 6.51 -2.58
CA HIS A 226 4.57 5.56 -2.81
C HIS A 226 5.94 6.22 -2.71
N VAL A 227 6.15 7.31 -3.45
CA VAL A 227 7.44 8.01 -3.42
C VAL A 227 7.75 8.58 -2.04
N ALA A 228 6.76 9.14 -1.33
CA ALA A 228 6.97 9.64 0.02
C ALA A 228 7.47 8.53 0.97
N VAL A 229 6.85 7.35 0.92
CA VAL A 229 7.27 6.19 1.72
C VAL A 229 8.68 5.74 1.32
N VAL A 230 8.96 5.56 0.04
CA VAL A 230 10.28 5.11 -0.45
C VAL A 230 11.38 6.10 -0.04
N VAL A 231 11.12 7.42 -0.19
CA VAL A 231 12.10 8.45 0.21
C VAL A 231 12.39 8.40 1.71
N LEU A 232 11.36 8.24 2.54
CA LEU A 232 11.56 8.12 3.99
C LEU A 232 12.34 6.86 4.34
N MET A 233 12.02 5.73 3.72
CA MET A 233 12.72 4.45 3.93
C MET A 233 14.18 4.51 3.49
N ASP A 234 14.51 5.21 2.39
CA ASP A 234 15.85 5.28 1.83
C ASP A 234 16.75 6.30 2.55
N ASN A 235 16.19 7.33 3.17
CA ASN A 235 16.96 8.42 3.76
C ASN A 235 16.99 8.43 5.28
N LEU A 236 16.07 7.73 5.93
CA LEU A 236 16.09 7.55 7.38
C LEU A 236 16.85 6.27 7.75
N GLU A 237 17.65 6.35 8.81
CA GLU A 237 18.14 5.15 9.46
C GLU A 237 16.95 4.33 9.98
N ARG A 238 17.11 3.02 10.08
CA ARG A 238 16.04 2.10 10.48
C ARG A 238 15.37 2.50 11.78
N ASP A 239 16.15 2.89 12.79
CA ASP A 239 15.62 3.28 14.09
C ASP A 239 14.83 4.58 14.01
N SER A 240 15.27 5.56 13.22
CA SER A 240 14.55 6.81 12.95
C SER A 240 13.24 6.54 12.21
N PHE A 241 13.24 5.65 11.22
CA PHE A 241 12.00 5.26 10.52
C PHE A 241 11.02 4.57 11.48
N LYS A 242 11.51 3.66 12.33
CA LYS A 242 10.69 3.01 13.38
C LYS A 242 10.14 4.02 14.37
N GLU A 243 10.94 5.00 14.80
CA GLU A 243 10.49 6.08 15.68
C GLU A 243 9.39 6.92 15.02
N LEU A 244 9.57 7.32 13.75
CA LEU A 244 8.54 8.01 12.98
C LEU A 244 7.22 7.24 13.00
N ILE A 245 7.26 5.93 12.72
CA ILE A 245 6.05 5.09 12.74
C ILE A 245 5.44 5.03 14.14
N SER A 246 6.25 4.85 15.18
CA SER A 246 5.77 4.86 16.57
C SER A 246 5.07 6.17 16.93
N ARG A 247 5.59 7.31 16.49
CA ARG A 247 4.97 8.63 16.69
C ARG A 247 3.65 8.74 15.91
N LEU A 248 3.61 8.30 14.65
CA LEU A 248 2.37 8.27 13.86
C LEU A 248 1.29 7.40 14.51
N VAL A 249 1.67 6.24 15.07
CA VAL A 249 0.77 5.34 15.80
C VAL A 249 0.29 5.98 17.11
N SER A 250 1.13 6.69 17.82
CA SER A 250 0.82 7.29 19.14
C SER A 250 0.25 8.72 19.06
N ARG A 251 0.22 9.36 17.87
CA ARG A 251 -0.15 10.76 17.69
C ARG A 251 -1.49 11.13 18.33
N LYS A 252 -1.62 12.33 18.83
CA LYS A 252 -2.89 12.89 19.30
C LYS A 252 -3.79 13.26 18.11
N THR A 253 -5.10 13.36 18.36
CA THR A 253 -6.09 13.61 17.31
C THR A 253 -5.91 14.98 16.62
N ASP A 254 -5.39 15.96 17.37
CA ASP A 254 -5.14 17.34 16.92
C ASP A 254 -3.72 17.57 16.41
N GLU A 255 -2.85 16.58 16.50
CA GLU A 255 -1.46 16.65 16.05
C GLU A 255 -1.38 16.42 14.53
N LYS A 256 -0.75 17.36 13.83
CA LYS A 256 -0.58 17.26 12.38
C LYS A 256 0.47 16.23 12.00
N VAL A 257 0.16 15.43 10.99
CA VAL A 257 1.10 14.41 10.49
C VAL A 257 2.31 15.07 9.84
N SER A 258 2.12 16.19 9.13
CA SER A 258 3.21 16.98 8.53
C SER A 258 4.23 17.49 9.54
N GLU A 259 3.80 17.83 10.77
CA GLU A 259 4.69 18.24 11.86
C GLU A 259 5.56 17.07 12.32
N ILE A 260 4.94 15.89 12.54
CA ILE A 260 5.66 14.66 12.95
C ILE A 260 6.72 14.27 11.90
N VAL A 261 6.36 14.30 10.62
CA VAL A 261 7.28 13.96 9.51
C VAL A 261 8.40 15.00 9.37
N GLY A 262 8.10 16.27 9.65
CA GLY A 262 9.07 17.37 9.54
C GLY A 262 10.11 17.43 10.66
N GLU A 263 9.94 16.68 11.74
CA GLU A 263 10.85 16.64 12.90
C GLU A 263 11.87 15.47 12.82
N VAL A 264 11.72 14.57 11.86
CA VAL A 264 12.60 13.41 11.61
C VAL A 264 13.53 13.70 10.44
#